data_3192e15fe1f2a75ef1acdd67e6496f31
#
_entry.id   3192e15fe1f2a75ef1acdd67e6496f31
#
_cell.length_a   1.000
_cell.length_b   1.000
_cell.length_c   1.000
_cell.angle_alpha   90.00
_cell.angle_beta   90.00
_cell.angle_gamma   90.00
#
_symmetry.space_group_name_H-M   'P 1'
#
loop_
_entity.id
_entity.type
_entity.pdbx_description
1 polymer ?
#
loop_
_entity_poly.entity_id
_entity_poly.type
_entity_poly.pdbx_seq_one_letter_code
_entity_poly.pdbx_strand_id
1 'polypeptide(L)'
;FLTDIKTELEENSLIVEDFGLLKGKVWKAGVILTSTDIKLEAIGSGKKIRGRRHRNWRPDLIVLDDIENDENVNTLDQRKKLESWFYKAVSKAGDTYTDIVYIGTILHYDSLLSKILRNPDYHCVEYRGVISFSDNRALWDEWESIYTNLENEHRQEDAKEFFEANKLEMLEGTEVLWEAKLPYYDLMIMRISAGEASFNSEIQNDPIDPDSCTFNEEWFDYYDESLVNFSDPDFIIIGSNDPSLGKNQKSDTSSIIALAKNLKTGYMYIVEASIEKRKPDVIIDD
;
A
#
# COMPACT_ATOMS: atom_id res chain seq x y z
N PHE A 1 -6.60 -12.00 -18.37
CA PHE A 1 -7.06 -12.81 -17.22
C PHE A 1 -7.95 -13.99 -17.62
N LEU A 2 -9.24 -13.78 -18.06
CA LEU A 2 -10.11 -14.91 -18.42
C LEU A 2 -9.63 -15.64 -19.69
N THR A 3 -8.92 -14.96 -20.58
CA THR A 3 -8.27 -15.55 -21.75
C THR A 3 -7.18 -16.52 -21.31
N ASP A 4 -6.34 -16.14 -20.37
CA ASP A 4 -5.26 -16.97 -19.85
C ASP A 4 -5.81 -18.21 -19.13
N ILE A 5 -6.86 -18.04 -18.32
CA ILE A 5 -7.58 -19.17 -17.71
C ILE A 5 -8.11 -20.15 -18.79
N LYS A 6 -8.62 -19.64 -19.90
CA LYS A 6 -9.07 -20.51 -21.01
C LYS A 6 -7.92 -21.30 -21.59
N THR A 7 -6.79 -20.63 -21.84
CA THR A 7 -5.58 -21.27 -22.38
C THR A 7 -5.13 -22.40 -21.45
N GLU A 8 -5.05 -22.11 -20.13
CA GLU A 8 -4.70 -23.13 -19.15
C GLU A 8 -5.69 -24.31 -19.14
N LEU A 9 -7.01 -24.06 -19.18
CA LEU A 9 -8.02 -25.10 -19.18
C LEU A 9 -8.08 -25.91 -20.50
N GLU A 10 -7.55 -25.37 -21.59
CA GLU A 10 -7.53 -26.04 -22.90
C GLU A 10 -6.18 -26.75 -23.19
N GLU A 11 -5.04 -26.17 -22.74
CA GLU A 11 -3.72 -26.56 -23.22
C GLU A 11 -2.81 -27.13 -22.12
N ASN A 12 -3.10 -26.87 -20.82
CA ASN A 12 -2.30 -27.42 -19.74
C ASN A 12 -2.54 -28.92 -19.60
N SER A 13 -1.53 -29.72 -19.97
CA SER A 13 -1.60 -31.17 -19.99
C SER A 13 -1.94 -31.81 -18.65
N LEU A 14 -1.46 -31.23 -17.55
CA LEU A 14 -1.75 -31.72 -16.19
C LEU A 14 -3.23 -31.52 -15.82
N ILE A 15 -3.79 -30.33 -16.17
CA ILE A 15 -5.21 -30.06 -15.94
C ILE A 15 -6.07 -30.99 -16.79
N VAL A 16 -5.69 -31.21 -18.06
CA VAL A 16 -6.42 -32.08 -18.97
C VAL A 16 -6.32 -33.55 -18.53
N GLU A 17 -5.20 -33.98 -17.99
CA GLU A 17 -5.00 -35.33 -17.44
C GLU A 17 -5.88 -35.56 -16.21
N ASP A 18 -5.90 -34.61 -15.27
CA ASP A 18 -6.62 -34.73 -14.01
C ASP A 18 -8.14 -34.54 -14.15
N PHE A 19 -8.59 -33.62 -14.98
CA PHE A 19 -9.99 -33.17 -15.04
C PHE A 19 -10.67 -33.39 -16.41
N GLY A 20 -9.92 -33.85 -17.42
CA GLY A 20 -10.40 -33.98 -18.80
C GLY A 20 -10.57 -32.62 -19.50
N LEU A 21 -11.15 -32.65 -20.70
CA LEU A 21 -11.43 -31.44 -21.47
C LEU A 21 -12.56 -30.62 -20.82
N LEU A 22 -12.21 -29.46 -20.28
CA LEU A 22 -13.12 -28.61 -19.53
C LEU A 22 -13.88 -27.58 -20.38
N LYS A 23 -13.60 -27.49 -21.67
CA LYS A 23 -14.29 -26.56 -22.58
C LYS A 23 -15.77 -26.93 -22.73
N GLY A 24 -16.66 -26.01 -22.34
CA GLY A 24 -18.09 -26.17 -22.44
C GLY A 24 -18.74 -25.37 -23.58
N LYS A 25 -20.06 -25.27 -23.55
CA LYS A 25 -20.86 -24.63 -24.63
C LYS A 25 -20.72 -23.10 -24.68
N VAL A 26 -20.36 -22.45 -23.58
CA VAL A 26 -20.15 -21.01 -23.49
C VAL A 26 -18.67 -20.77 -23.22
N TRP A 27 -17.97 -20.14 -24.19
CA TRP A 27 -16.53 -19.92 -24.11
C TRP A 27 -16.17 -18.54 -24.67
N LYS A 28 -16.73 -17.48 -24.02
CA LYS A 28 -16.63 -16.08 -24.47
C LYS A 28 -15.53 -15.34 -23.71
N ALA A 29 -15.14 -14.15 -24.14
CA ALA A 29 -14.10 -13.33 -23.51
C ALA A 29 -14.42 -12.95 -22.06
N GLY A 30 -15.68 -12.70 -21.74
CA GLY A 30 -16.10 -12.26 -20.38
C GLY A 30 -16.79 -13.33 -19.55
N VAL A 31 -17.13 -14.50 -20.14
CA VAL A 31 -17.82 -15.60 -19.44
C VAL A 31 -17.51 -16.93 -20.09
N ILE A 32 -17.21 -17.90 -19.27
CA ILE A 32 -17.05 -19.31 -19.69
C ILE A 32 -17.93 -20.21 -18.82
N LEU A 33 -18.38 -21.31 -19.41
CA LEU A 33 -19.06 -22.38 -18.75
C LEU A 33 -18.32 -23.68 -19.11
N THR A 34 -17.78 -24.34 -18.10
CA THR A 34 -17.04 -25.60 -18.30
C THR A 34 -17.96 -26.74 -18.70
N SER A 35 -17.39 -27.86 -19.21
CA SER A 35 -18.11 -29.11 -19.46
C SER A 35 -18.72 -29.71 -18.19
N THR A 36 -18.14 -29.36 -17.02
CA THR A 36 -18.59 -29.77 -15.70
C THR A 36 -19.60 -28.79 -15.05
N ASP A 37 -20.14 -27.84 -15.86
CA ASP A 37 -21.14 -26.85 -15.45
C ASP A 37 -20.63 -25.77 -14.45
N ILE A 38 -19.35 -25.52 -14.39
CA ILE A 38 -18.78 -24.43 -13.59
C ILE A 38 -18.77 -23.15 -14.44
N LYS A 39 -19.38 -22.08 -13.92
CA LYS A 39 -19.39 -20.76 -14.57
C LYS A 39 -18.30 -19.87 -13.99
N LEU A 40 -17.41 -19.36 -14.86
CA LEU A 40 -16.48 -18.28 -14.52
C LEU A 40 -16.87 -17.02 -15.28
N GLU A 41 -16.85 -15.89 -14.60
CA GLU A 41 -17.24 -14.60 -15.17
C GLU A 41 -16.29 -13.49 -14.70
N ALA A 42 -15.63 -12.82 -15.65
CA ALA A 42 -14.78 -11.67 -15.38
C ALA A 42 -15.59 -10.37 -15.39
N ILE A 43 -15.38 -9.53 -14.39
CA ILE A 43 -16.13 -8.28 -14.20
C ILE A 43 -15.13 -7.20 -13.77
N GLY A 44 -15.11 -6.06 -14.48
CA GLY A 44 -14.29 -4.92 -14.06
C GLY A 44 -14.75 -4.33 -12.72
N SER A 45 -13.81 -3.77 -11.95
CA SER A 45 -14.09 -3.09 -10.69
C SER A 45 -15.13 -1.97 -10.86
N GLY A 46 -15.92 -1.71 -9.83
CA GLY A 46 -16.99 -0.72 -9.87
C GLY A 46 -18.26 -1.12 -10.65
N LYS A 47 -18.24 -2.23 -11.40
CA LYS A 47 -19.41 -2.72 -12.13
C LYS A 47 -20.45 -3.36 -11.21
N LYS A 48 -21.69 -3.49 -11.71
CA LYS A 48 -22.78 -4.14 -10.99
C LYS A 48 -22.50 -5.64 -10.87
N ILE A 49 -22.25 -6.10 -9.66
CA ILE A 49 -21.97 -7.51 -9.35
C ILE A 49 -23.17 -8.21 -8.68
N ARG A 50 -23.99 -7.46 -7.94
CA ARG A 50 -25.16 -8.02 -7.25
C ARG A 50 -26.14 -8.70 -8.22
N GLY A 51 -26.71 -9.83 -7.79
CA GLY A 51 -27.71 -10.59 -8.55
C GLY A 51 -27.10 -11.52 -9.60
N ARG A 52 -25.77 -11.60 -9.68
CA ARG A 52 -25.10 -12.60 -10.52
C ARG A 52 -25.32 -13.99 -9.95
N ARG A 53 -25.70 -14.90 -10.83
CA ARG A 53 -26.03 -16.29 -10.48
C ARG A 53 -25.67 -17.24 -11.63
N HIS A 54 -25.45 -18.47 -11.29
CA HIS A 54 -25.51 -19.59 -12.23
C HIS A 54 -26.62 -20.51 -11.78
N ARG A 55 -27.65 -20.66 -12.61
CA ARG A 55 -28.90 -21.30 -12.19
C ARG A 55 -29.48 -20.68 -10.92
N ASN A 56 -29.60 -21.45 -9.83
CA ASN A 56 -30.12 -20.97 -8.53
C ASN A 56 -28.99 -20.58 -7.55
N TRP A 57 -27.73 -20.80 -7.92
CA TRP A 57 -26.58 -20.61 -7.03
C TRP A 57 -25.96 -19.21 -7.16
N ARG A 58 -25.57 -18.64 -6.07
CA ARG A 58 -24.67 -17.49 -6.01
C ARG A 58 -23.23 -17.95 -6.23
N PRO A 59 -22.27 -17.04 -6.46
CA PRO A 59 -20.87 -17.43 -6.59
C PRO A 59 -20.39 -18.19 -5.35
N ASP A 60 -19.66 -19.28 -5.57
CA ASP A 60 -18.97 -20.02 -4.52
C ASP A 60 -17.65 -19.34 -4.16
N LEU A 61 -17.02 -18.70 -5.15
CA LEU A 61 -15.75 -17.97 -5.01
C LEU A 61 -15.83 -16.61 -5.73
N ILE A 62 -15.34 -15.59 -5.07
CA ILE A 62 -15.12 -14.25 -5.63
C ILE A 62 -13.63 -13.93 -5.49
N VAL A 63 -12.93 -13.76 -6.60
CA VAL A 63 -11.54 -13.33 -6.62
C VAL A 63 -11.49 -11.87 -7.02
N LEU A 64 -10.88 -11.05 -6.18
CA LEU A 64 -10.55 -9.66 -6.45
C LEU A 64 -9.06 -9.63 -6.76
N ASP A 65 -8.73 -9.24 -7.97
CA ASP A 65 -7.38 -9.25 -8.52
C ASP A 65 -7.03 -7.82 -8.95
N ASP A 66 -6.07 -7.21 -8.29
CA ASP A 66 -5.60 -5.84 -8.51
C ASP A 66 -6.73 -4.83 -8.79
N ILE A 67 -7.74 -4.82 -7.92
CA ILE A 67 -8.87 -3.89 -8.06
C ILE A 67 -8.53 -2.45 -7.69
N GLU A 68 -7.44 -2.24 -7.00
CA GLU A 68 -6.84 -0.93 -6.70
C GLU A 68 -5.75 -0.61 -7.72
N ASN A 69 -5.69 0.66 -8.12
CA ASN A 69 -4.65 1.22 -8.97
C ASN A 69 -4.40 2.68 -8.56
N ASP A 70 -3.33 3.29 -9.04
CA ASP A 70 -2.96 4.68 -8.69
C ASP A 70 -4.12 5.66 -8.91
N GLU A 71 -4.88 5.47 -10.01
CA GLU A 71 -5.98 6.35 -10.34
C GLU A 71 -7.11 6.28 -9.30
N ASN A 72 -7.47 5.08 -8.82
CA ASN A 72 -8.61 4.92 -7.91
C ASN A 72 -8.25 4.98 -6.42
N VAL A 73 -6.97 5.05 -6.05
CA VAL A 73 -6.51 5.27 -4.66
C VAL A 73 -6.04 6.70 -4.38
N ASN A 74 -5.81 7.51 -5.41
CA ASN A 74 -5.21 8.84 -5.29
C ASN A 74 -6.04 9.77 -4.40
N THR A 75 -7.35 9.85 -4.59
CA THR A 75 -8.19 10.75 -3.80
C THR A 75 -9.04 10.01 -2.77
N LEU A 76 -9.34 10.69 -1.66
CA LEU A 76 -10.22 10.16 -0.61
C LEU A 76 -11.60 9.72 -1.17
N ASP A 77 -12.16 10.51 -2.11
CA ASP A 77 -13.45 10.20 -2.72
C ASP A 77 -13.41 8.91 -3.55
N GLN A 78 -12.30 8.66 -4.26
CA GLN A 78 -12.11 7.44 -5.05
C GLN A 78 -11.95 6.23 -4.13
N ARG A 79 -11.12 6.33 -3.08
CA ARG A 79 -10.98 5.27 -2.06
C ARG A 79 -12.33 4.93 -1.41
N LYS A 80 -13.10 5.93 -0.98
CA LYS A 80 -14.44 5.73 -0.40
C LYS A 80 -15.44 5.11 -1.38
N LYS A 81 -15.36 5.42 -2.66
CA LYS A 81 -16.22 4.78 -3.70
C LYS A 81 -15.89 3.31 -3.84
N LEU A 82 -14.60 2.95 -3.89
CA LEU A 82 -14.17 1.56 -4.00
C LEU A 82 -14.56 0.76 -2.74
N GLU A 83 -14.31 1.32 -1.56
CA GLU A 83 -14.72 0.74 -0.28
C GLU A 83 -16.23 0.52 -0.22
N SER A 84 -17.02 1.53 -0.61
CA SER A 84 -18.47 1.42 -0.67
C SER A 84 -18.94 0.34 -1.65
N TRP A 85 -18.28 0.23 -2.79
CA TRP A 85 -18.58 -0.82 -3.77
C TRP A 85 -18.26 -2.21 -3.21
N PHE A 86 -17.12 -2.38 -2.56
CA PHE A 86 -16.74 -3.63 -1.91
C PHE A 86 -17.78 -4.06 -0.88
N TYR A 87 -18.04 -3.24 0.14
CA TYR A 87 -18.95 -3.62 1.22
C TYR A 87 -20.43 -3.69 0.80
N LYS A 88 -20.86 -2.85 -0.14
CA LYS A 88 -22.28 -2.82 -0.57
C LYS A 88 -22.60 -3.73 -1.75
N ALA A 89 -21.63 -4.07 -2.57
CA ALA A 89 -21.87 -4.88 -3.77
C ALA A 89 -21.15 -6.23 -3.72
N VAL A 90 -19.83 -6.25 -3.54
CA VAL A 90 -19.02 -7.47 -3.57
C VAL A 90 -19.39 -8.40 -2.42
N SER A 91 -19.25 -7.94 -1.18
CA SER A 91 -19.55 -8.73 0.02
C SER A 91 -21.01 -9.20 0.12
N LYS A 92 -21.92 -8.61 -0.68
CA LYS A 92 -23.35 -9.00 -0.75
C LYS A 92 -23.70 -9.76 -2.04
N ALA A 93 -22.73 -10.06 -2.88
CA ALA A 93 -22.93 -10.80 -4.12
C ALA A 93 -23.00 -12.32 -3.87
N GLY A 94 -22.25 -12.76 -2.88
CA GLY A 94 -22.21 -14.16 -2.44
C GLY A 94 -23.37 -14.61 -1.53
N ASP A 95 -23.19 -15.76 -0.93
CA ASP A 95 -24.04 -16.35 0.10
C ASP A 95 -23.17 -16.76 1.30
N THR A 96 -23.70 -17.45 2.29
CA THR A 96 -22.99 -17.89 3.51
C THR A 96 -21.82 -18.84 3.26
N TYR A 97 -21.81 -19.48 2.10
CA TYR A 97 -20.76 -20.42 1.65
C TYR A 97 -19.74 -19.80 0.68
N THR A 98 -19.86 -18.52 0.37
CA THR A 98 -18.99 -17.86 -0.61
C THR A 98 -17.66 -17.47 0.02
N ASP A 99 -16.57 -17.96 -0.56
CA ASP A 99 -15.23 -17.49 -0.23
C ASP A 99 -14.88 -16.23 -1.03
N ILE A 100 -14.18 -15.31 -0.39
CA ILE A 100 -13.66 -14.10 -1.03
C ILE A 100 -12.14 -14.09 -0.88
N VAL A 101 -11.45 -14.07 -2.01
CA VAL A 101 -9.99 -13.93 -2.08
C VAL A 101 -9.67 -12.55 -2.66
N TYR A 102 -8.87 -11.76 -1.96
CA TYR A 102 -8.41 -10.48 -2.44
C TYR A 102 -6.88 -10.51 -2.56
N ILE A 103 -6.39 -10.31 -3.77
CA ILE A 103 -4.98 -10.24 -4.13
C ILE A 103 -4.71 -8.85 -4.68
N GLY A 104 -3.62 -8.22 -4.28
CA GLY A 104 -3.24 -6.90 -4.76
C GLY A 104 -2.03 -6.33 -4.03
N THR A 105 -1.60 -5.16 -4.47
CA THR A 105 -0.52 -4.37 -3.89
C THR A 105 -1.09 -3.23 -3.04
N ILE A 106 -0.43 -2.90 -1.93
CA ILE A 106 -0.84 -1.79 -1.06
C ILE A 106 -0.31 -0.49 -1.66
N LEU A 107 -1.12 0.19 -2.47
CA LEU A 107 -0.73 1.42 -3.16
C LEU A 107 -0.89 2.68 -2.30
N HIS A 108 -1.64 2.60 -1.19
CA HIS A 108 -1.90 3.75 -0.31
C HIS A 108 -2.24 3.27 1.10
N TYR A 109 -1.72 3.95 2.14
CA TYR A 109 -1.95 3.59 3.55
C TYR A 109 -3.43 3.58 3.97
N ASP A 110 -4.30 4.36 3.30
CA ASP A 110 -5.76 4.41 3.49
C ASP A 110 -6.52 3.71 2.35
N SER A 111 -5.89 2.74 1.66
CA SER A 111 -6.52 1.93 0.62
C SER A 111 -7.50 0.91 1.19
N LEU A 112 -8.34 0.33 0.35
CA LEU A 112 -9.26 -0.74 0.76
C LEU A 112 -8.48 -1.97 1.24
N LEU A 113 -7.43 -2.38 0.51
CA LEU A 113 -6.60 -3.52 0.87
C LEU A 113 -5.92 -3.29 2.23
N SER A 114 -5.35 -2.10 2.47
CA SER A 114 -4.76 -1.74 3.76
C SER A 114 -5.76 -1.84 4.93
N LYS A 115 -7.03 -1.46 4.71
CA LYS A 115 -8.09 -1.61 5.71
C LYS A 115 -8.48 -3.06 5.96
N ILE A 116 -8.52 -3.88 4.90
CA ILE A 116 -8.84 -5.31 5.01
C ILE A 116 -7.74 -6.05 5.76
N LEU A 117 -6.46 -5.71 5.56
CA LEU A 117 -5.35 -6.29 6.32
C LEU A 117 -5.47 -6.11 7.84
N ARG A 118 -6.12 -5.03 8.26
CA ARG A 118 -6.37 -4.73 9.70
C ARG A 118 -7.69 -5.28 10.20
N ASN A 119 -8.50 -5.89 9.34
CA ASN A 119 -9.81 -6.42 9.70
C ASN A 119 -9.69 -7.87 10.22
N PRO A 120 -10.05 -8.16 11.48
CA PRO A 120 -9.90 -9.50 12.08
C PRO A 120 -10.77 -10.57 11.42
N ASP A 121 -11.76 -10.20 10.61
CA ASP A 121 -12.62 -11.15 9.91
C ASP A 121 -11.96 -11.76 8.67
N TYR A 122 -10.75 -11.28 8.30
CA TYR A 122 -9.98 -11.78 7.16
C TYR A 122 -8.70 -12.46 7.61
N HIS A 123 -8.37 -13.58 6.95
CA HIS A 123 -7.04 -14.16 7.05
C HIS A 123 -6.14 -13.47 6.02
N CYS A 124 -5.15 -12.74 6.49
CA CYS A 124 -4.29 -11.93 5.64
C CYS A 124 -2.83 -12.42 5.69
N VAL A 125 -2.18 -12.39 4.55
CA VAL A 125 -0.75 -12.65 4.40
C VAL A 125 -0.15 -11.52 3.58
N GLU A 126 0.90 -10.90 4.09
CA GLU A 126 1.64 -9.83 3.44
C GLU A 126 3.01 -10.35 3.04
N TYR A 127 3.43 -10.05 1.82
CA TYR A 127 4.74 -10.42 1.29
C TYR A 127 5.53 -9.16 0.96
N ARG A 128 6.77 -9.10 1.43
CA ARG A 128 7.73 -8.02 1.13
C ARG A 128 8.83 -8.58 0.24
N GLY A 129 9.24 -7.83 -0.77
CA GLY A 129 10.31 -8.26 -1.67
C GLY A 129 11.64 -8.41 -0.94
N VAL A 130 11.98 -7.45 -0.07
CA VAL A 130 13.12 -7.52 0.86
C VAL A 130 12.59 -7.83 2.24
N ILE A 131 12.98 -8.98 2.80
CA ILE A 131 12.62 -9.43 4.16
C ILE A 131 13.60 -8.83 5.18
N SER A 132 14.89 -8.82 4.85
CA SER A 132 15.93 -8.21 5.66
C SER A 132 16.92 -7.45 4.79
N PHE A 133 17.20 -6.19 5.16
CA PHE A 133 18.20 -5.38 4.49
C PHE A 133 19.62 -5.75 4.98
N SER A 134 20.63 -5.37 4.18
CA SER A 134 22.04 -5.58 4.52
C SER A 134 22.43 -4.90 5.83
N ASP A 135 23.24 -5.59 6.62
CA ASP A 135 23.87 -5.04 7.82
C ASP A 135 24.93 -3.98 7.47
N ASN A 136 25.43 -3.98 6.24
CA ASN A 136 26.54 -3.13 5.79
C ASN A 136 26.04 -1.94 4.95
N ARG A 137 25.27 -1.06 5.59
CA ARG A 137 24.64 0.11 4.95
C ARG A 137 25.66 1.01 4.25
N ALA A 138 26.83 1.21 4.85
CA ALA A 138 27.87 2.10 4.31
C ALA A 138 28.39 1.65 2.93
N LEU A 139 28.53 0.36 2.69
CA LEU A 139 28.96 -0.15 1.38
C LEU A 139 27.85 0.02 0.32
N TRP A 140 26.59 -0.07 0.72
CA TRP A 140 25.47 0.20 -0.19
C TRP A 140 25.33 1.70 -0.50
N ASP A 141 25.59 2.58 0.45
CA ASP A 141 25.62 4.04 0.22
C ASP A 141 26.76 4.42 -0.76
N GLU A 142 27.94 3.79 -0.62
CA GLU A 142 29.04 3.98 -1.56
C GLU A 142 28.70 3.45 -2.95
N TRP A 143 28.13 2.25 -3.04
CA TRP A 143 27.64 1.65 -4.29
C TRP A 143 26.60 2.55 -4.98
N GLU A 144 25.65 3.09 -4.22
CA GLU A 144 24.63 4.01 -4.72
C GLU A 144 25.26 5.28 -5.29
N SER A 145 26.26 5.84 -4.59
CA SER A 145 27.01 7.00 -5.07
C SER A 145 27.71 6.75 -6.40
N ILE A 146 28.28 5.55 -6.59
CA ILE A 146 28.88 5.14 -7.86
C ILE A 146 27.80 4.99 -8.94
N TYR A 147 26.73 4.26 -8.63
CA TYR A 147 25.66 3.94 -9.58
C TYR A 147 24.91 5.19 -10.08
N THR A 148 24.75 6.20 -9.23
CA THR A 148 24.02 7.45 -9.54
C THR A 148 24.87 8.56 -10.09
N ASN A 149 26.20 8.39 -10.21
CA ASN A 149 27.11 9.40 -10.72
C ASN A 149 26.95 9.61 -12.23
N LEU A 150 26.16 10.61 -12.61
CA LEU A 150 25.86 10.95 -14.01
C LEU A 150 27.06 11.49 -14.81
N GLU A 151 28.15 11.89 -14.14
CA GLU A 151 29.38 12.34 -14.80
C GLU A 151 30.23 11.15 -15.30
N ASN A 152 29.96 9.96 -14.81
CA ASN A 152 30.66 8.73 -15.18
C ASN A 152 29.83 7.90 -16.18
N GLU A 153 30.30 7.80 -17.41
CA GLU A 153 29.63 7.00 -18.46
C GLU A 153 29.64 5.48 -18.15
N HIS A 154 30.58 5.00 -17.33
CA HIS A 154 30.74 3.60 -16.92
C HIS A 154 30.16 3.29 -15.54
N ARG A 155 29.36 4.19 -14.97
CA ARG A 155 28.84 4.10 -13.61
C ARG A 155 28.18 2.75 -13.25
N GLN A 156 27.50 2.12 -14.20
CA GLN A 156 26.82 0.83 -13.96
C GLN A 156 27.81 -0.34 -13.91
N GLU A 157 28.82 -0.32 -14.79
CA GLU A 157 29.89 -1.28 -14.79
C GLU A 157 30.73 -1.17 -13.51
N ASP A 158 31.14 0.06 -13.16
CA ASP A 158 31.93 0.34 -11.95
C ASP A 158 31.18 -0.04 -10.68
N ALA A 159 29.88 0.28 -10.59
CA ALA A 159 29.04 -0.14 -9.48
C ALA A 159 28.92 -1.66 -9.37
N LYS A 160 28.84 -2.36 -10.51
CA LYS A 160 28.83 -3.83 -10.53
C LYS A 160 30.17 -4.41 -10.09
N GLU A 161 31.30 -3.86 -10.56
CA GLU A 161 32.63 -4.27 -10.13
C GLU A 161 32.82 -4.03 -8.60
N PHE A 162 32.37 -2.90 -8.10
CA PHE A 162 32.37 -2.61 -6.67
C PHE A 162 31.57 -3.62 -5.87
N PHE A 163 30.35 -3.96 -6.32
CA PHE A 163 29.53 -4.97 -5.70
C PHE A 163 30.20 -6.35 -5.71
N GLU A 164 30.74 -6.80 -6.87
CA GLU A 164 31.39 -8.12 -6.94
C GLU A 164 32.65 -8.20 -6.06
N ALA A 165 33.37 -7.08 -5.90
CA ALA A 165 34.54 -7.02 -5.02
C ALA A 165 34.19 -7.12 -3.53
N ASN A 166 33.01 -6.58 -3.13
CA ASN A 166 32.56 -6.51 -1.73
C ASN A 166 31.34 -7.40 -1.44
N LYS A 167 31.03 -8.32 -2.33
CA LYS A 167 29.77 -9.08 -2.35
C LYS A 167 29.41 -9.76 -1.06
N LEU A 168 30.37 -10.40 -0.40
CA LEU A 168 30.13 -11.13 0.85
C LEU A 168 29.71 -10.19 1.97
N GLU A 169 30.35 -9.04 2.10
CA GLU A 169 30.04 -8.05 3.12
C GLU A 169 28.75 -7.29 2.79
N MET A 170 28.52 -6.99 1.52
CA MET A 170 27.31 -6.29 1.06
C MET A 170 26.05 -7.14 1.16
N LEU A 171 26.17 -8.47 1.12
CA LEU A 171 25.03 -9.39 1.26
C LEU A 171 24.88 -9.91 2.70
N GLU A 172 25.72 -9.53 3.64
CA GLU A 172 25.57 -9.92 5.04
C GLU A 172 24.24 -9.42 5.61
N GLY A 173 23.49 -10.31 6.28
CA GLY A 173 22.18 -10.00 6.86
C GLY A 173 21.02 -9.91 5.87
N THR A 174 21.26 -9.99 4.56
CA THR A 174 20.18 -9.85 3.56
C THR A 174 19.30 -11.08 3.47
N GLU A 175 18.01 -10.87 3.34
CA GLU A 175 17.03 -11.89 3.01
C GLU A 175 16.00 -11.32 2.03
N VAL A 176 15.67 -12.05 0.97
CA VAL A 176 14.67 -11.66 -0.02
C VAL A 176 13.62 -12.75 -0.22
N LEU A 177 12.43 -12.36 -0.62
CA LEU A 177 11.31 -13.29 -0.81
C LEU A 177 11.58 -14.32 -1.91
N TRP A 178 12.21 -13.91 -3.00
CA TRP A 178 12.40 -14.78 -4.17
C TRP A 178 13.75 -14.56 -4.84
N GLU A 179 14.81 -15.04 -4.21
CA GLU A 179 16.20 -14.88 -4.66
C GLU A 179 16.44 -15.35 -6.11
N ALA A 180 15.81 -16.45 -6.52
CA ALA A 180 16.00 -17.00 -7.87
C ALA A 180 15.45 -16.10 -9.00
N LYS A 181 14.51 -15.19 -8.70
CA LYS A 181 13.91 -14.28 -9.67
C LYS A 181 14.34 -12.83 -9.47
N LEU A 182 14.44 -12.40 -8.22
CA LEU A 182 14.76 -11.03 -7.83
C LEU A 182 15.79 -11.06 -6.70
N PRO A 183 17.09 -11.27 -7.05
CA PRO A 183 18.17 -11.22 -6.06
C PRO A 183 18.28 -9.82 -5.45
N TYR A 184 18.85 -9.74 -4.24
CA TYR A 184 18.95 -8.49 -3.48
C TYR A 184 19.59 -7.34 -4.27
N TYR A 185 20.63 -7.65 -5.08
CA TYR A 185 21.29 -6.65 -5.95
C TYR A 185 20.32 -6.00 -6.95
N ASP A 186 19.50 -6.80 -7.61
CA ASP A 186 18.53 -6.31 -8.59
C ASP A 186 17.42 -5.50 -7.91
N LEU A 187 17.02 -5.88 -6.69
CA LEU A 187 16.09 -5.12 -5.88
C LEU A 187 16.64 -3.73 -5.50
N MET A 188 17.94 -3.63 -5.20
CA MET A 188 18.58 -2.33 -4.92
C MET A 188 18.68 -1.45 -6.18
N ILE A 189 18.93 -2.04 -7.36
CA ILE A 189 18.83 -1.31 -8.63
C ILE A 189 17.39 -0.81 -8.86
N MET A 190 16.38 -1.64 -8.60
CA MET A 190 14.97 -1.22 -8.73
C MET A 190 14.63 -0.09 -7.76
N ARG A 191 15.13 -0.14 -6.51
CA ARG A 191 14.94 0.92 -5.51
C ARG A 191 15.43 2.28 -6.01
N ILE A 192 16.62 2.33 -6.62
CA ILE A 192 17.17 3.57 -7.16
C ILE A 192 16.41 4.01 -8.42
N SER A 193 16.17 3.09 -9.34
CA SER A 193 15.60 3.42 -10.64
C SER A 193 14.13 3.84 -10.58
N ALA A 194 13.34 3.22 -9.72
CA ALA A 194 11.93 3.54 -9.53
C ALA A 194 11.71 4.64 -8.48
N GLY A 195 12.72 4.91 -7.64
CA GLY A 195 12.62 5.75 -6.47
C GLY A 195 12.03 5.04 -5.26
N GLU A 196 12.36 5.53 -4.08
CA GLU A 196 12.05 4.89 -2.81
C GLU A 196 10.54 4.71 -2.57
N ALA A 197 9.74 5.74 -2.87
CA ALA A 197 8.29 5.69 -2.70
C ALA A 197 7.64 4.59 -3.55
N SER A 198 8.05 4.45 -4.82
CA SER A 198 7.55 3.41 -5.71
C SER A 198 8.04 2.02 -5.27
N PHE A 199 9.30 1.90 -4.87
CA PHE A 199 9.84 0.65 -4.35
C PHE A 199 9.11 0.20 -3.08
N ASN A 200 8.86 1.13 -2.15
CA ASN A 200 8.15 0.82 -0.91
C ASN A 200 6.71 0.36 -1.17
N SER A 201 5.99 1.00 -2.08
CA SER A 201 4.63 0.59 -2.39
C SER A 201 4.56 -0.70 -3.20
N GLU A 202 5.31 -0.82 -4.29
CA GLU A 202 5.18 -1.92 -5.25
C GLU A 202 5.93 -3.20 -4.84
N ILE A 203 7.05 -3.06 -4.14
CA ILE A 203 7.92 -4.19 -3.79
C ILE A 203 7.82 -4.54 -2.31
N GLN A 204 7.68 -3.53 -1.44
CA GLN A 204 7.63 -3.76 0.01
C GLN A 204 6.21 -3.84 0.57
N ASN A 205 5.18 -3.54 -0.24
CA ASN A 205 3.80 -3.39 0.23
C ASN A 205 3.66 -2.39 1.40
N ASP A 206 4.55 -1.41 1.46
CA ASP A 206 4.60 -0.37 2.49
C ASP A 206 4.61 1.01 1.80
N PRO A 207 3.44 1.57 1.46
CA PRO A 207 3.33 2.85 0.77
C PRO A 207 3.73 4.05 1.63
N ILE A 208 4.07 3.84 2.90
CA ILE A 208 4.62 4.89 3.75
C ILE A 208 6.12 4.91 3.48
N ASP A 209 6.57 5.99 2.85
CA ASP A 209 7.98 6.31 2.73
C ASP A 209 8.40 7.16 3.94
N PRO A 210 9.16 6.60 4.89
CA PRO A 210 9.63 7.35 6.05
C PRO A 210 10.51 8.54 5.65
N ASP A 211 11.21 8.44 4.51
CA ASP A 211 12.13 9.48 4.04
C ASP A 211 11.37 10.63 3.33
N SER A 212 10.13 10.39 2.88
CA SER A 212 9.24 11.43 2.36
C SER A 212 8.45 12.13 3.46
N CYS A 213 8.44 11.63 4.67
CA CYS A 213 7.85 12.31 5.81
C CYS A 213 8.70 13.51 6.20
N THR A 214 8.12 14.71 6.18
CA THR A 214 8.80 15.95 6.64
C THR A 214 9.27 15.84 8.09
N PHE A 215 8.63 14.97 8.87
CA PHE A 215 8.96 14.67 10.26
C PHE A 215 9.01 13.15 10.46
N ASN A 216 10.13 12.65 11.02
CA ASN A 216 10.26 11.26 11.43
C ASN A 216 9.72 11.11 12.86
N GLU A 217 8.96 10.04 13.13
CA GLU A 217 8.42 9.76 14.46
C GLU A 217 9.53 9.65 15.52
N GLU A 218 10.70 9.16 15.16
CA GLU A 218 11.87 9.06 16.05
C GLU A 218 12.41 10.42 16.53
N TRP A 219 12.00 11.51 15.91
CA TRP A 219 12.39 12.88 16.30
C TRP A 219 11.49 13.43 17.40
N PHE A 220 10.38 12.76 17.73
CA PHE A 220 9.44 13.18 18.76
C PHE A 220 9.74 12.45 20.08
N ASP A 221 10.05 13.22 21.10
CA ASP A 221 10.09 12.74 22.46
C ASP A 221 8.72 12.99 23.13
N TYR A 222 8.21 11.96 23.80
CA TYR A 222 6.96 12.10 24.56
C TYR A 222 7.26 12.61 25.96
N TYR A 223 6.44 13.54 26.45
CA TYR A 223 6.58 14.08 27.78
C TYR A 223 5.32 13.81 28.63
N ASP A 224 5.50 13.76 29.95
CA ASP A 224 4.39 13.71 30.90
C ASP A 224 3.93 15.12 31.22
N GLU A 225 2.72 15.44 30.81
CA GLU A 225 2.11 16.77 30.98
C GLU A 225 2.05 17.21 32.43
N SER A 226 1.92 16.26 33.37
CA SER A 226 1.89 16.56 34.81
C SER A 226 3.24 17.04 35.37
N LEU A 227 4.32 16.81 34.66
CA LEU A 227 5.69 17.19 35.03
C LEU A 227 6.15 18.53 34.45
N VAL A 228 5.34 19.16 33.57
CA VAL A 228 5.70 20.40 32.90
C VAL A 228 4.71 21.52 33.27
N ASN A 229 5.22 22.57 33.87
CA ASN A 229 4.40 23.73 34.18
C ASN A 229 4.53 24.81 33.10
N PHE A 230 3.62 24.82 32.16
CA PHE A 230 3.61 25.79 31.04
C PHE A 230 3.26 27.22 31.46
N SER A 231 2.80 27.44 32.72
CA SER A 231 2.57 28.78 33.30
C SER A 231 3.84 29.44 33.83
N ASP A 232 4.99 28.73 33.79
CA ASP A 232 6.26 29.30 34.21
C ASP A 232 6.69 30.42 33.22
N PRO A 233 7.22 31.57 33.72
CA PRO A 233 7.69 32.66 32.87
C PRO A 233 8.78 32.30 31.84
N ASP A 234 9.40 31.15 32.01
CA ASP A 234 10.39 30.64 31.08
C ASP A 234 9.78 30.05 29.80
N PHE A 235 8.47 29.93 29.73
CA PHE A 235 7.77 29.44 28.54
C PHE A 235 7.11 30.57 27.74
N ILE A 236 7.19 30.45 26.42
CA ILE A 236 6.36 31.20 25.47
C ILE A 236 5.45 30.22 24.79
N ILE A 237 4.15 30.48 24.81
CA ILE A 237 3.14 29.69 24.09
C ILE A 237 2.75 30.44 22.81
N ILE A 238 2.78 29.74 21.69
CA ILE A 238 2.43 30.26 20.37
C ILE A 238 1.39 29.35 19.77
N GLY A 239 0.21 29.90 19.44
CA GLY A 239 -0.81 29.22 18.67
C GLY A 239 -0.74 29.54 17.20
N SER A 240 -1.01 28.56 16.34
CA SER A 240 -1.20 28.75 14.91
C SER A 240 -2.46 28.03 14.45
N ASN A 241 -3.18 28.66 13.53
CA ASN A 241 -4.41 28.13 12.97
C ASN A 241 -4.34 28.23 11.46
N ASP A 242 -4.62 27.09 10.77
CA ASP A 242 -4.84 27.03 9.33
C ASP A 242 -6.32 26.74 9.05
N PRO A 243 -7.14 27.79 8.85
CA PRO A 243 -8.57 27.65 8.72
C PRO A 243 -8.98 27.23 7.31
N SER A 244 -9.80 26.20 7.22
CA SER A 244 -10.56 25.87 6.02
C SER A 244 -11.99 26.42 6.11
N LEU A 245 -12.58 26.80 4.95
CA LEU A 245 -13.95 27.35 4.93
C LEU A 245 -15.04 26.36 5.31
N GLY A 246 -14.73 25.06 5.41
CA GLY A 246 -15.61 24.00 5.94
C GLY A 246 -17.02 23.90 5.33
N LYS A 247 -17.27 24.53 4.16
CA LYS A 247 -18.63 24.76 3.61
C LYS A 247 -19.36 23.49 3.16
N ASN A 248 -18.64 22.39 2.90
CA ASN A 248 -19.22 21.13 2.46
C ASN A 248 -18.31 19.94 2.80
N GLN A 249 -18.78 18.71 2.56
CA GLN A 249 -18.00 17.49 2.80
C GLN A 249 -16.71 17.37 1.99
N LYS A 250 -16.54 18.18 0.95
CA LYS A 250 -15.34 18.22 0.09
C LYS A 250 -14.35 19.30 0.51
N SER A 251 -14.70 20.12 1.50
CA SER A 251 -13.79 21.14 2.04
C SER A 251 -12.62 20.47 2.74
N ASP A 252 -11.49 21.15 2.74
CA ASP A 252 -10.29 20.74 3.45
C ASP A 252 -10.49 20.78 4.99
N THR A 253 -9.59 20.17 5.74
CA THR A 253 -9.59 20.24 7.21
C THR A 253 -9.02 21.57 7.68
N SER A 254 -9.45 22.02 8.85
CA SER A 254 -8.78 23.09 9.60
C SER A 254 -7.84 22.49 10.62
N SER A 255 -6.66 23.10 10.79
CA SER A 255 -5.71 22.69 11.81
C SER A 255 -5.48 23.78 12.84
N ILE A 256 -5.40 23.39 14.10
CA ILE A 256 -5.01 24.24 15.24
C ILE A 256 -3.83 23.55 15.91
N ILE A 257 -2.78 24.30 16.18
CA ILE A 257 -1.62 23.82 16.95
C ILE A 257 -1.20 24.86 17.97
N ALA A 258 -0.95 24.42 19.21
CA ALA A 258 -0.33 25.22 20.25
C ALA A 258 1.04 24.64 20.62
N LEU A 259 2.06 25.48 20.56
CA LEU A 259 3.46 25.16 20.89
C LEU A 259 3.91 25.96 22.09
N ALA A 260 4.50 25.31 23.08
CA ALA A 260 5.21 25.96 24.19
C ALA A 260 6.71 25.80 24.00
N LYS A 261 7.45 26.89 23.94
CA LYS A 261 8.91 26.90 23.88
C LYS A 261 9.52 27.32 25.21
N ASN A 262 10.34 26.46 25.78
CA ASN A 262 11.13 26.82 26.95
C ASN A 262 12.34 27.67 26.53
N LEU A 263 12.43 28.89 27.03
CA LEU A 263 13.44 29.85 26.64
C LEU A 263 14.84 29.52 27.18
N LYS A 264 14.93 28.76 28.26
CA LYS A 264 16.21 28.36 28.85
C LYS A 264 16.83 27.16 28.20
N THR A 265 16.01 26.15 27.92
CA THR A 265 16.47 24.87 27.36
C THR A 265 16.38 24.82 25.83
N GLY A 266 15.52 25.64 25.23
CA GLY A 266 15.23 25.63 23.82
C GLY A 266 14.25 24.54 23.36
N TYR A 267 13.83 23.63 24.25
CA TYR A 267 12.86 22.61 23.92
C TYR A 267 11.52 23.18 23.52
N MET A 268 10.90 22.56 22.53
CA MET A 268 9.54 22.86 22.08
C MET A 268 8.60 21.71 22.44
N TYR A 269 7.46 22.05 23.01
CA TYR A 269 6.42 21.12 23.41
C TYR A 269 5.18 21.37 22.58
N ILE A 270 4.58 20.31 22.02
CA ILE A 270 3.26 20.40 21.41
C ILE A 270 2.25 20.27 22.54
N VAL A 271 1.61 21.38 22.87
CA VAL A 271 0.61 21.45 23.96
C VAL A 271 -0.74 20.98 23.46
N GLU A 272 -1.07 21.34 22.22
CA GLU A 272 -2.30 20.94 21.58
C GLU A 272 -2.08 20.83 20.07
N ALA A 273 -2.69 19.81 19.45
CA ALA A 273 -2.73 19.66 18.00
C ALA A 273 -4.07 19.04 17.60
N SER A 274 -4.84 19.72 16.78
CA SER A 274 -6.14 19.26 16.30
C SER A 274 -6.29 19.51 14.82
N ILE A 275 -6.72 18.48 14.08
CA ILE A 275 -7.02 18.55 12.63
C ILE A 275 -8.43 18.01 12.43
N GLU A 276 -9.38 18.90 12.13
CA GLU A 276 -10.78 18.53 11.95
C GLU A 276 -11.46 19.36 10.88
N LYS A 277 -12.61 18.86 10.40
CA LYS A 277 -13.53 19.66 9.55
C LYS A 277 -14.39 20.53 10.44
N ARG A 278 -14.02 21.79 10.55
CA ARG A 278 -14.74 22.77 11.35
C ARG A 278 -15.29 23.90 10.48
N LYS A 279 -16.40 24.49 10.91
CA LYS A 279 -16.84 25.76 10.35
C LYS A 279 -16.04 26.91 10.98
N PRO A 280 -15.88 28.05 10.29
CA PRO A 280 -15.07 29.16 10.79
C PRO A 280 -15.53 29.73 12.16
N ASP A 281 -16.82 29.67 12.45
CA ASP A 281 -17.41 30.06 13.73
C ASP A 281 -16.95 29.15 14.88
N VAL A 282 -16.84 27.85 14.64
CA VAL A 282 -16.37 26.85 15.63
C VAL A 282 -14.86 27.02 15.89
N ILE A 283 -14.07 27.34 14.86
CA ILE A 283 -12.61 27.53 15.01
C ILE A 283 -12.26 28.71 15.92
N ILE A 284 -13.15 29.72 16.00
CA ILE A 284 -12.92 30.91 16.84
C ILE A 284 -13.20 30.62 18.31
N ASP A 285 -14.08 29.66 18.57
CA ASP A 285 -14.51 29.30 19.94
C ASP A 285 -13.62 28.23 20.57
N ASP A 286 -12.84 27.49 19.76
CA ASP A 286 -11.82 26.52 20.19
C ASP A 286 -10.48 27.23 20.46
#